data_6722844f01d85b6f88e968cd8980fa82
#
_entry.id   6722844f01d85b6f88e968cd8980fa82
#
_cell.length_a   1.000
_cell.length_b   1.000
_cell.length_c   1.000
_cell.angle_alpha   90.00
_cell.angle_beta   90.00
_cell.angle_gamma   90.00
#
_symmetry.space_group_name_H-M   'P 1'
#
loop_
_entity.id
_entity.type
_entity.pdbx_description
1 polymer ?
#
loop_
_entity_poly.entity_id
_entity_poly.type
_entity_poly.pdbx_seq_one_letter_code
_entity_poly.pdbx_strand_id
1 'polypeptide(L)'
;MLSKSWDSAPTSHARGGTLHVIGAFDLTWQQTELSKTQNKMLQLEKSLQLSSKRYEKASEEIKRLRARIQKGITPQIEGLLEEKTLLPKLQELFPADRFEHPGKKGDILQHVQGQGKTVGVILYECKKVRTFSKSHVLQAKKAKVARNADYAVLVTNAFPAKKQHYFVEKDVFVISPVSLEPIAYTLRDSLLRMAVLKLSAQAKEKAVQAISDYLGGTEYRDTVAGMADQLVDLGGQLKAEMRAHRLQPAGSHAVSRTCRTFGNRCGGKRASPFRL
;
A
#
# COMPACT_ATOMS: atom_id res chain seq x y z
N MET A 1 -13.70 -76.91 -58.67
CA MET A 1 -15.12 -77.36 -58.88
C MET A 1 -16.01 -76.15 -58.64
N LEU A 2 -16.88 -75.88 -59.62
CA LEU A 2 -18.08 -75.06 -59.70
C LEU A 2 -17.89 -73.51 -59.45
N SER A 3 -17.69 -72.72 -60.55
CA SER A 3 -18.60 -72.17 -61.53
C SER A 3 -20.00 -71.78 -60.96
N LYS A 4 -20.26 -70.48 -60.95
CA LYS A 4 -21.56 -69.96 -61.40
C LYS A 4 -21.43 -68.49 -61.78
N SER A 5 -21.56 -68.28 -63.09
CA SER A 5 -21.86 -67.06 -63.77
C SER A 5 -23.20 -66.47 -63.33
N TRP A 6 -23.28 -65.14 -63.27
CA TRP A 6 -24.50 -64.38 -63.46
C TRP A 6 -24.20 -63.16 -64.30
N ASP A 7 -24.47 -63.30 -65.62
CA ASP A 7 -24.75 -62.18 -66.47
C ASP A 7 -26.15 -61.64 -66.13
N SER A 8 -26.28 -60.38 -66.12
CA SER A 8 -27.26 -59.56 -66.80
C SER A 8 -27.30 -58.15 -66.18
N ALA A 9 -26.85 -57.20 -67.00
CA ALA A 9 -27.13 -55.76 -66.77
C ALA A 9 -28.57 -55.44 -67.09
N PRO A 10 -29.13 -54.40 -66.41
CA PRO A 10 -29.90 -53.44 -67.14
C PRO A 10 -29.29 -52.05 -67.11
N THR A 11 -29.07 -51.51 -68.26
CA THR A 11 -28.87 -50.10 -68.57
C THR A 11 -30.01 -49.27 -67.99
N SER A 12 -29.70 -48.35 -67.11
CA SER A 12 -30.57 -47.20 -66.78
C SER A 12 -29.77 -45.95 -66.72
N HIS A 13 -29.87 -45.17 -67.74
CA HIS A 13 -29.57 -43.75 -67.78
C HIS A 13 -30.49 -43.03 -66.73
N ALA A 14 -29.92 -42.59 -65.58
CA ALA A 14 -30.39 -41.47 -64.78
C ALA A 14 -29.67 -41.46 -63.37
N ARG A 15 -28.35 -41.26 -63.33
CA ARG A 15 -27.68 -40.99 -62.00
C ARG A 15 -26.61 -39.89 -62.03
N GLY A 16 -26.53 -39.12 -63.12
CA GLY A 16 -25.52 -38.06 -63.21
C GLY A 16 -25.86 -36.76 -62.41
N GLY A 17 -27.17 -36.49 -62.33
CA GLY A 17 -27.60 -35.21 -61.72
C GLY A 17 -27.57 -35.16 -60.17
N THR A 18 -27.92 -36.27 -59.50
CA THR A 18 -28.07 -36.33 -58.04
C THR A 18 -26.73 -36.39 -57.33
N LEU A 19 -25.71 -37.03 -57.89
CA LEU A 19 -24.35 -37.07 -57.33
C LEU A 19 -23.64 -35.72 -57.43
N HIS A 20 -23.86 -34.94 -58.50
CA HIS A 20 -23.31 -33.60 -58.66
C HIS A 20 -23.92 -32.59 -57.71
N VAL A 21 -25.20 -32.69 -57.38
CA VAL A 21 -25.90 -31.80 -56.43
C VAL A 21 -25.49 -32.10 -55.00
N ILE A 22 -25.31 -33.37 -54.62
CA ILE A 22 -24.87 -33.77 -53.28
C ILE A 22 -23.42 -33.32 -53.06
N GLY A 23 -22.52 -33.48 -54.02
CA GLY A 23 -21.13 -33.02 -53.93
C GLY A 23 -21.01 -31.49 -53.84
N ALA A 24 -21.84 -30.73 -54.57
CA ALA A 24 -21.85 -29.27 -54.52
C ALA A 24 -22.41 -28.75 -53.16
N PHE A 25 -23.41 -29.44 -52.60
CA PHE A 25 -23.96 -29.09 -51.29
C PHE A 25 -22.97 -29.37 -50.15
N ASP A 26 -22.22 -30.45 -50.24
CA ASP A 26 -21.19 -30.81 -49.24
C ASP A 26 -20.02 -29.81 -49.28
N LEU A 27 -19.56 -29.39 -50.43
CA LEU A 27 -18.52 -28.38 -50.61
C LEU A 27 -18.97 -26.99 -50.06
N THR A 28 -20.19 -26.59 -50.32
CA THR A 28 -20.72 -25.30 -49.77
C THR A 28 -20.89 -25.32 -48.26
N TRP A 29 -21.31 -26.44 -47.69
CA TRP A 29 -21.38 -26.61 -46.26
C TRP A 29 -20.00 -26.58 -45.59
N GLN A 30 -19.02 -27.28 -46.15
CA GLN A 30 -17.63 -27.26 -45.70
C GLN A 30 -17.04 -25.85 -45.76
N GLN A 31 -17.26 -25.09 -46.82
CA GLN A 31 -16.83 -23.70 -46.96
C GLN A 31 -17.46 -22.77 -45.92
N THR A 32 -18.75 -22.97 -45.63
CA THR A 32 -19.44 -22.18 -44.57
C THR A 32 -18.94 -22.50 -43.19
N GLU A 33 -18.64 -23.74 -42.86
CA GLU A 33 -18.05 -24.13 -41.58
C GLU A 33 -16.59 -23.64 -41.44
N LEU A 34 -15.82 -23.68 -42.52
CA LEU A 34 -14.46 -23.14 -42.55
C LEU A 34 -14.46 -21.63 -42.30
N SER A 35 -15.37 -20.88 -42.92
CA SER A 35 -15.50 -19.44 -42.73
C SER A 35 -15.95 -19.08 -41.29
N LYS A 36 -16.84 -19.86 -40.71
CA LYS A 36 -17.24 -19.69 -39.28
C LYS A 36 -16.09 -19.94 -38.33
N THR A 37 -15.30 -20.99 -38.58
CA THR A 37 -14.13 -21.29 -37.74
C THR A 37 -13.04 -20.24 -37.89
N GLN A 38 -12.78 -19.74 -39.09
CA GLN A 38 -11.85 -18.62 -39.33
C GLN A 38 -12.30 -17.35 -38.61
N ASN A 39 -13.58 -17.00 -38.65
CA ASN A 39 -14.13 -15.85 -37.94
C ASN A 39 -14.02 -16.00 -36.43
N LYS A 40 -14.25 -17.22 -35.89
CA LYS A 40 -14.02 -17.50 -34.48
C LYS A 40 -12.56 -17.37 -34.10
N MET A 41 -11.63 -17.87 -34.89
CA MET A 41 -10.19 -17.71 -34.64
C MET A 41 -9.80 -16.23 -34.61
N LEU A 42 -10.25 -15.43 -35.56
CA LEU A 42 -9.97 -13.99 -35.61
C LEU A 42 -10.53 -13.25 -34.38
N GLN A 43 -11.73 -13.63 -33.91
CA GLN A 43 -12.30 -13.07 -32.69
C GLN A 43 -11.49 -13.47 -31.44
N LEU A 44 -11.06 -14.73 -31.37
CA LEU A 44 -10.21 -15.22 -30.27
C LEU A 44 -8.85 -14.52 -30.26
N GLU A 45 -8.22 -14.36 -31.40
CA GLU A 45 -6.95 -13.61 -31.52
C GLU A 45 -7.10 -12.16 -31.08
N LYS A 46 -8.15 -11.46 -31.49
CA LYS A 46 -8.45 -10.11 -31.04
C LYS A 46 -8.68 -10.04 -29.52
N SER A 47 -9.41 -11.00 -28.96
CA SER A 47 -9.65 -11.08 -27.51
C SER A 47 -8.37 -11.38 -26.75
N LEU A 48 -7.52 -12.24 -27.27
CA LEU A 48 -6.21 -12.57 -26.69
C LEU A 48 -5.28 -11.36 -26.70
N GLN A 49 -5.21 -10.62 -27.81
CA GLN A 49 -4.43 -9.39 -27.89
C GLN A 49 -4.91 -8.31 -26.91
N LEU A 50 -6.23 -8.16 -26.76
CA LEU A 50 -6.82 -7.25 -25.80
C LEU A 50 -6.51 -7.66 -24.35
N SER A 51 -6.58 -8.96 -24.05
CA SER A 51 -6.24 -9.52 -22.76
C SER A 51 -4.75 -9.35 -22.44
N SER A 52 -3.86 -9.61 -23.41
CA SER A 52 -2.41 -9.40 -23.27
C SER A 52 -2.09 -7.94 -22.96
N LYS A 53 -2.65 -6.99 -23.71
CA LYS A 53 -2.46 -5.56 -23.44
C LYS A 53 -2.98 -5.12 -22.06
N ARG A 54 -4.10 -5.71 -21.61
CA ARG A 54 -4.62 -5.46 -20.25
C ARG A 54 -3.69 -6.03 -19.20
N TYR A 55 -3.17 -7.23 -19.41
CA TYR A 55 -2.22 -7.87 -18.51
C TYR A 55 -0.91 -7.09 -18.41
N GLU A 56 -0.35 -6.61 -19.53
CA GLU A 56 0.85 -5.78 -19.54
C GLU A 56 0.65 -4.49 -18.73
N LYS A 57 -0.45 -3.76 -18.98
CA LYS A 57 -0.78 -2.56 -18.21
C LYS A 57 -0.94 -2.83 -16.72
N ALA A 58 -1.64 -3.91 -16.38
CA ALA A 58 -1.82 -4.31 -14.98
C ALA A 58 -0.49 -4.71 -14.32
N SER A 59 0.37 -5.41 -15.06
CA SER A 59 1.71 -5.80 -14.60
C SER A 59 2.61 -4.59 -14.34
N GLU A 60 2.61 -3.62 -15.25
CA GLU A 60 3.34 -2.36 -15.07
C GLU A 60 2.82 -1.57 -13.87
N GLU A 61 1.51 -1.49 -13.70
CA GLU A 61 0.90 -0.83 -12.56
C GLU A 61 1.23 -1.53 -11.24
N ILE A 62 1.19 -2.87 -11.21
CA ILE A 62 1.63 -3.66 -10.05
C ILE A 62 3.10 -3.40 -9.75
N LYS A 63 3.98 -3.38 -10.75
CA LYS A 63 5.41 -3.06 -10.60
C LYS A 63 5.61 -1.66 -10.04
N ARG A 64 4.86 -0.69 -10.55
CA ARG A 64 4.86 0.69 -10.07
C ARG A 64 4.34 0.82 -8.63
N LEU A 65 3.25 0.11 -8.31
CA LEU A 65 2.69 0.08 -6.96
C LEU A 65 3.63 -0.63 -5.97
N ARG A 66 4.26 -1.74 -6.37
CA ARG A 66 5.27 -2.42 -5.55
C ARG A 66 6.48 -1.53 -5.28
N ALA A 67 6.99 -0.82 -6.29
CA ALA A 67 8.07 0.14 -6.11
C ALA A 67 7.69 1.31 -5.17
N ARG A 68 6.41 1.74 -5.18
CA ARG A 68 5.88 2.72 -4.22
C ARG A 68 5.76 2.16 -2.81
N ILE A 69 5.32 0.91 -2.67
CA ILE A 69 5.21 0.22 -1.37
C ILE A 69 6.61 -0.02 -0.78
N GLN A 70 7.58 -0.45 -1.58
CA GLN A 70 8.98 -0.61 -1.14
C GLN A 70 9.61 0.70 -0.65
N LYS A 71 9.16 1.84 -1.19
CA LYS A 71 9.58 3.18 -0.71
C LYS A 71 8.78 3.66 0.51
N GLY A 72 7.93 2.83 1.10
CA GLY A 72 7.10 3.21 2.24
C GLY A 72 6.00 4.23 1.94
N ILE A 73 5.78 4.55 0.67
CA ILE A 73 4.88 5.62 0.27
C ILE A 73 3.53 5.02 -0.15
N THR A 74 2.62 4.90 0.82
CA THR A 74 1.20 4.66 0.50
C THR A 74 0.53 5.98 0.12
N PRO A 75 -0.61 6.00 -0.62
CA PRO A 75 -1.33 7.24 -0.92
C PRO A 75 -1.69 8.08 0.32
N GLN A 76 -2.00 7.42 1.44
CA GLN A 76 -2.24 8.10 2.72
C GLN A 76 -0.98 8.72 3.32
N ILE A 77 0.16 8.01 3.22
CA ILE A 77 1.46 8.50 3.66
C ILE A 77 1.98 9.57 2.71
N GLU A 78 1.72 9.45 1.40
CA GLU A 78 2.04 10.48 0.42
C GLU A 78 1.23 11.78 0.67
N GLY A 79 0.00 11.65 1.16
CA GLY A 79 -0.82 12.78 1.60
C GLY A 79 -0.21 13.58 2.75
N LEU A 80 0.52 12.94 3.68
CA LEU A 80 1.20 13.64 4.78
C LEU A 80 2.36 14.55 4.33
N LEU A 81 2.80 14.47 3.07
CA LEU A 81 3.74 15.41 2.48
C LEU A 81 3.07 16.73 2.04
N GLU A 82 1.76 16.80 2.12
CA GLU A 82 1.01 18.01 1.88
C GLU A 82 0.64 18.63 3.23
N GLU A 83 0.90 19.92 3.38
CA GLU A 83 0.59 20.70 4.59
C GLU A 83 -0.86 20.55 5.02
N LYS A 84 -1.77 20.43 4.04
CA LYS A 84 -3.21 20.24 4.26
C LYS A 84 -3.55 18.96 5.01
N THR A 85 -2.69 17.96 4.98
CA THR A 85 -2.88 16.67 5.62
C THR A 85 -2.01 16.52 6.87
N LEU A 86 -0.83 17.14 6.89
CA LEU A 86 0.09 17.08 8.01
C LEU A 86 -0.46 17.83 9.23
N LEU A 87 -0.98 19.04 9.03
CA LEU A 87 -1.51 19.85 10.13
C LEU A 87 -2.67 19.17 10.88
N PRO A 88 -3.73 18.66 10.24
CA PRO A 88 -4.79 17.91 10.92
C PRO A 88 -4.25 16.68 11.66
N LYS A 89 -3.26 15.97 11.08
CA LYS A 89 -2.67 14.80 11.74
C LYS A 89 -1.90 15.17 12.99
N LEU A 90 -1.14 16.25 12.98
CA LEU A 90 -0.45 16.75 14.18
C LEU A 90 -1.43 17.24 15.25
N GLN A 91 -2.53 17.87 14.84
CA GLN A 91 -3.58 18.31 15.77
C GLN A 91 -4.31 17.12 16.42
N GLU A 92 -4.53 16.04 15.66
CA GLU A 92 -5.10 14.78 16.18
C GLU A 92 -4.16 14.14 17.21
N LEU A 93 -2.83 14.10 16.92
CA LEU A 93 -1.83 13.51 17.81
C LEU A 93 -1.61 14.33 19.09
N PHE A 94 -1.69 15.66 18.98
CA PHE A 94 -1.38 16.59 20.09
C PHE A 94 -2.46 17.64 20.29
N PRO A 95 -3.66 17.24 20.71
CA PRO A 95 -4.80 18.18 20.84
C PRO A 95 -4.59 19.27 21.89
N ALA A 96 -3.66 19.07 22.82
CA ALA A 96 -3.34 20.07 23.85
C ALA A 96 -2.38 21.16 23.36
N ASP A 97 -1.71 20.96 22.21
CA ASP A 97 -0.73 21.90 21.70
C ASP A 97 -1.38 22.91 20.74
N ARG A 98 -0.78 24.09 20.64
CA ARG A 98 -1.23 25.12 19.69
C ARG A 98 -0.44 25.01 18.40
N PHE A 99 -1.13 25.07 17.27
CA PHE A 99 -0.53 25.02 15.96
C PHE A 99 -0.73 26.33 15.22
N GLU A 100 0.33 26.81 14.59
CA GLU A 100 0.31 27.96 13.70
C GLU A 100 0.79 27.53 12.32
N HIS A 101 0.07 28.01 11.30
CA HIS A 101 0.45 27.86 9.89
C HIS A 101 0.64 29.23 9.30
N PRO A 102 1.86 29.81 9.32
CA PRO A 102 2.10 31.20 8.96
C PRO A 102 2.03 31.49 7.45
N GLY A 103 1.15 30.79 6.72
CA GLY A 103 0.78 31.11 5.34
C GLY A 103 1.70 30.51 4.29
N LYS A 104 1.88 31.18 3.14
CA LYS A 104 2.35 30.70 1.84
C LYS A 104 3.66 29.89 1.73
N LYS A 105 4.37 29.56 2.82
CA LYS A 105 5.68 28.88 2.78
C LYS A 105 5.74 27.49 3.36
N GLY A 106 4.59 26.89 3.70
CA GLY A 106 4.56 25.49 4.04
C GLY A 106 5.13 25.08 5.41
N ASP A 107 5.36 26.03 6.28
CA ASP A 107 5.88 25.77 7.61
C ASP A 107 4.71 25.60 8.60
N ILE A 108 4.74 24.56 9.43
CA ILE A 108 3.83 24.36 10.53
C ILE A 108 4.61 24.55 11.81
N LEU A 109 4.13 25.40 12.73
CA LEU A 109 4.71 25.60 14.04
C LEU A 109 3.82 24.92 15.09
N GLN A 110 4.39 23.98 15.83
CA GLN A 110 3.78 23.37 17.02
C GLN A 110 4.33 24.06 18.27
N HIS A 111 3.46 24.79 18.97
CA HIS A 111 3.76 25.35 20.28
C HIS A 111 3.39 24.32 21.33
N VAL A 112 4.38 23.63 21.85
CA VAL A 112 4.21 22.58 22.86
C VAL A 112 3.72 23.21 24.15
N GLN A 113 2.56 22.78 24.62
CA GLN A 113 1.94 23.29 25.84
C GLN A 113 2.31 22.40 27.04
N GLY A 114 2.81 23.00 28.09
CA GLY A 114 3.10 22.35 29.36
C GLY A 114 2.69 23.26 30.54
N GLN A 115 1.88 22.75 31.46
CA GLN A 115 1.40 23.51 32.62
C GLN A 115 0.76 24.87 32.28
N GLY A 116 -0.01 24.92 31.18
CA GLY A 116 -0.70 26.14 30.74
C GLY A 116 0.19 27.17 30.04
N LYS A 117 1.44 26.85 29.72
CA LYS A 117 2.38 27.74 29.03
C LYS A 117 3.04 27.02 27.86
N THR A 118 3.47 27.79 26.86
CA THR A 118 4.31 27.26 25.79
C THR A 118 5.72 26.98 26.32
N VAL A 119 6.14 25.73 26.30
CA VAL A 119 7.44 25.28 26.82
C VAL A 119 8.49 25.12 25.74
N GLY A 120 8.05 25.04 24.46
CA GLY A 120 8.96 24.96 23.32
C GLY A 120 8.20 25.00 22.01
N VAL A 121 8.96 25.10 20.91
CA VAL A 121 8.42 25.21 19.56
C VAL A 121 9.11 24.19 18.63
N ILE A 122 8.31 23.45 17.89
CA ILE A 122 8.78 22.53 16.84
C ILE A 122 8.32 23.05 15.49
N LEU A 123 9.25 23.22 14.56
CA LEU A 123 8.98 23.60 13.18
C LEU A 123 8.90 22.34 12.33
N TYR A 124 7.84 22.22 11.54
CA TYR A 124 7.72 21.18 10.51
C TYR A 124 7.68 21.84 9.14
N GLU A 125 8.58 21.40 8.26
CA GLU A 125 8.58 21.78 6.85
C GLU A 125 8.32 20.56 5.98
N CYS A 126 7.37 20.66 5.03
CA CYS A 126 7.02 19.59 4.11
C CYS A 126 7.66 19.81 2.74
N LYS A 127 8.33 18.79 2.23
CA LYS A 127 8.92 18.82 0.88
C LYS A 127 8.62 17.56 0.10
N LYS A 128 7.67 17.66 -0.82
CA LYS A 128 7.36 16.60 -1.79
C LYS A 128 8.25 16.78 -3.01
N VAL A 129 9.41 16.11 -3.02
CA VAL A 129 10.41 16.26 -4.08
C VAL A 129 10.82 14.90 -4.65
N ARG A 130 11.32 14.89 -5.89
CA ARG A 130 11.82 13.66 -6.55
C ARG A 130 13.22 13.28 -6.07
N THR A 131 14.02 14.28 -5.75
CA THR A 131 15.43 14.09 -5.37
C THR A 131 15.74 14.93 -4.15
N PHE A 132 16.44 14.34 -3.18
CA PHE A 132 16.91 15.05 -2.00
C PHE A 132 17.95 16.11 -2.36
N SER A 133 17.83 17.28 -1.74
CA SER A 133 18.83 18.35 -1.84
C SER A 133 19.17 18.88 -0.45
N LYS A 134 20.48 19.09 -0.21
CA LYS A 134 20.96 19.72 1.02
C LYS A 134 20.44 21.16 1.20
N SER A 135 20.01 21.81 0.12
CA SER A 135 19.38 23.13 0.17
C SER A 135 18.09 23.12 1.00
N HIS A 136 17.31 22.03 0.98
CA HIS A 136 16.09 21.90 1.78
C HIS A 136 16.40 21.89 3.27
N VAL A 137 17.48 21.19 3.68
CA VAL A 137 17.96 21.19 5.07
C VAL A 137 18.39 22.59 5.51
N LEU A 138 19.13 23.31 4.64
CA LEU A 138 19.56 24.67 4.93
C LEU A 138 18.36 25.64 5.04
N GLN A 139 17.33 25.45 4.22
CA GLN A 139 16.09 26.21 4.29
C GLN A 139 15.36 25.97 5.61
N ALA A 140 15.17 24.71 6.01
CA ALA A 140 14.57 24.35 7.28
C ALA A 140 15.38 24.88 8.48
N LYS A 141 16.72 24.84 8.42
CA LYS A 141 17.58 25.45 9.45
C LYS A 141 17.40 26.98 9.55
N LYS A 142 17.35 27.66 8.41
CA LYS A 142 17.07 29.10 8.40
C LYS A 142 15.69 29.43 8.97
N ALA A 143 14.67 28.62 8.61
CA ALA A 143 13.32 28.77 9.16
C ALA A 143 13.28 28.52 10.68
N LYS A 144 14.01 27.52 11.20
CA LYS A 144 14.17 27.26 12.63
C LYS A 144 14.64 28.51 13.37
N VAL A 145 15.73 29.14 12.89
CA VAL A 145 16.29 30.35 13.50
C VAL A 145 15.32 31.51 13.39
N ALA A 146 14.74 31.75 12.22
CA ALA A 146 13.83 32.86 11.97
C ALA A 146 12.52 32.77 12.81
N ARG A 147 12.10 31.56 13.19
CA ARG A 147 10.89 31.30 14.00
C ARG A 147 11.20 31.03 15.47
N ASN A 148 12.46 31.13 15.87
CA ASN A 148 12.92 30.80 17.23
C ASN A 148 12.41 29.44 17.70
N ALA A 149 12.45 28.44 16.81
CA ALA A 149 12.04 27.09 17.13
C ALA A 149 13.17 26.29 17.80
N ASP A 150 12.82 25.46 18.78
CA ASP A 150 13.77 24.57 19.46
C ASP A 150 14.22 23.44 18.51
N TYR A 151 13.30 22.87 17.75
CA TYR A 151 13.56 21.80 16.79
C TYR A 151 13.03 22.14 15.40
N ALA A 152 13.71 21.61 14.38
CA ALA A 152 13.23 21.65 12.99
C ALA A 152 13.14 20.24 12.40
N VAL A 153 12.01 19.94 11.79
CA VAL A 153 11.68 18.66 11.17
C VAL A 153 11.36 18.89 9.71
N LEU A 154 12.13 18.25 8.82
CA LEU A 154 11.88 18.25 7.37
C LEU A 154 11.21 16.92 7.01
N VAL A 155 9.93 16.97 6.68
CA VAL A 155 9.15 15.81 6.24
C VAL A 155 9.28 15.69 4.71
N THR A 156 9.88 14.58 4.24
CA THR A 156 10.16 14.41 2.81
C THR A 156 10.05 12.94 2.38
N ASN A 157 9.79 12.74 1.07
CA ASN A 157 9.79 11.43 0.44
C ASN A 157 11.13 11.06 -0.23
N ALA A 158 12.06 12.00 -0.32
CA ALA A 158 13.36 11.81 -0.96
C ALA A 158 14.48 11.81 0.06
N PHE A 159 15.34 10.80 -0.01
CA PHE A 159 16.47 10.60 0.88
C PHE A 159 17.77 10.44 0.09
N PRO A 160 18.94 10.78 0.67
CA PRO A 160 20.22 10.45 0.09
C PRO A 160 20.43 8.93 0.00
N ALA A 161 21.32 8.49 -0.90
CA ALA A 161 21.73 7.10 -0.94
C ALA A 161 22.24 6.64 0.44
N LYS A 162 21.85 5.43 0.86
CA LYS A 162 22.19 4.82 2.17
C LYS A 162 21.50 5.43 3.40
N LYS A 163 20.60 6.41 3.26
CA LYS A 163 19.80 6.95 4.35
C LYS A 163 18.32 6.73 4.03
N GLN A 164 17.60 6.08 4.93
CA GLN A 164 16.18 5.79 4.74
C GLN A 164 15.39 6.24 5.99
N HIS A 165 14.19 6.71 5.77
CA HIS A 165 13.21 7.06 6.78
C HIS A 165 13.58 8.13 7.79
N TYR A 166 14.83 8.22 8.25
CA TYR A 166 15.26 9.12 9.29
C TYR A 166 16.77 9.41 9.27
N PHE A 167 17.15 10.67 9.40
CA PHE A 167 18.50 11.09 9.76
C PHE A 167 18.50 12.55 10.24
N VAL A 168 19.57 12.96 10.94
CA VAL A 168 19.78 14.34 11.36
C VAL A 168 20.93 14.93 10.54
N GLU A 169 20.75 16.13 10.01
CA GLU A 169 21.78 16.89 9.32
C GLU A 169 21.65 18.37 9.69
N LYS A 170 22.73 18.96 10.23
CA LYS A 170 22.78 20.38 10.64
C LYS A 170 21.63 20.77 11.60
N ASP A 171 21.37 19.96 12.61
CA ASP A 171 20.30 20.14 13.62
C ASP A 171 18.88 20.15 13.03
N VAL A 172 18.70 19.58 11.86
CA VAL A 172 17.40 19.35 11.22
C VAL A 172 17.13 17.86 11.15
N PHE A 173 16.00 17.45 11.67
CA PHE A 173 15.51 16.08 11.61
C PHE A 173 14.86 15.85 10.23
N VAL A 174 15.50 15.06 9.37
CA VAL A 174 14.96 14.70 8.06
C VAL A 174 14.26 13.36 8.18
N ILE A 175 12.95 13.36 7.97
CA ILE A 175 12.12 12.20 8.24
C ILE A 175 11.23 11.85 7.05
N SER A 176 10.90 10.56 6.94
CA SER A 176 9.80 10.13 6.09
C SER A 176 8.46 10.36 6.80
N PRO A 177 7.35 10.45 6.07
CA PRO A 177 6.02 10.56 6.68
C PRO A 177 5.69 9.43 7.68
N VAL A 178 6.25 8.23 7.47
CA VAL A 178 6.05 7.08 8.39
C VAL A 178 6.70 7.31 9.75
N SER A 179 7.84 8.03 9.76
CA SER A 179 8.59 8.33 10.99
C SER A 179 8.10 9.58 11.72
N LEU A 180 7.06 10.26 11.20
CA LEU A 180 6.56 11.51 11.77
C LEU A 180 6.11 11.35 13.22
N GLU A 181 5.24 10.37 13.46
CA GLU A 181 4.62 10.16 14.77
C GLU A 181 5.66 9.88 15.87
N PRO A 182 6.53 8.86 15.77
CA PRO A 182 7.51 8.57 16.82
C PRO A 182 8.48 9.73 17.05
N ILE A 183 8.89 10.44 15.99
CA ILE A 183 9.80 11.58 16.13
C ILE A 183 9.10 12.77 16.79
N ALA A 184 7.89 13.10 16.38
CA ALA A 184 7.12 14.19 16.97
C ALA A 184 6.86 13.96 18.46
N TYR A 185 6.49 12.74 18.87
CA TYR A 185 6.35 12.38 20.28
C TYR A 185 7.66 12.55 21.06
N THR A 186 8.76 12.04 20.51
CA THR A 186 10.08 12.15 21.18
C THR A 186 10.52 13.59 21.37
N LEU A 187 10.39 14.42 20.34
CA LEU A 187 10.78 15.84 20.43
C LEU A 187 9.89 16.61 21.39
N ARG A 188 8.57 16.36 21.35
CA ARG A 188 7.62 16.97 22.29
C ARG A 188 7.89 16.59 23.74
N ASP A 189 8.07 15.30 24.02
CA ASP A 189 8.37 14.80 25.37
C ASP A 189 9.65 15.40 25.91
N SER A 190 10.69 15.53 25.09
CA SER A 190 11.95 16.16 25.47
C SER A 190 11.75 17.61 25.93
N LEU A 191 10.92 18.41 25.22
CA LEU A 191 10.62 19.79 25.62
C LEU A 191 9.84 19.86 26.93
N LEU A 192 8.87 18.96 27.12
CA LEU A 192 8.11 18.87 28.38
C LEU A 192 9.01 18.52 29.57
N ARG A 193 9.92 17.56 29.41
CA ARG A 193 10.89 17.17 30.45
C ARG A 193 11.84 18.31 30.80
N MET A 194 12.37 19.03 29.79
CA MET A 194 13.21 20.21 30.02
C MET A 194 12.48 21.31 30.80
N ALA A 195 11.17 21.49 30.51
CA ALA A 195 10.34 22.44 31.26
C ALA A 195 10.12 22.05 32.73
N VAL A 196 9.89 20.76 32.99
CA VAL A 196 9.77 20.22 34.37
C VAL A 196 11.05 20.43 35.14
N LEU A 197 12.22 20.26 34.51
CA LEU A 197 13.53 20.49 35.12
C LEU A 197 13.83 21.98 35.32
N LYS A 198 12.97 22.89 34.87
CA LYS A 198 13.13 24.34 34.99
C LYS A 198 14.51 24.86 34.53
N LEU A 199 14.97 24.30 33.41
CA LEU A 199 16.28 24.66 32.88
C LEU A 199 16.34 26.14 32.50
N SER A 200 17.50 26.78 32.74
CA SER A 200 17.77 28.11 32.16
C SER A 200 17.81 28.06 30.64
N ALA A 201 17.65 29.19 29.98
CA ALA A 201 17.68 29.25 28.52
C ALA A 201 18.94 28.60 27.91
N GLN A 202 20.12 28.88 28.50
CA GLN A 202 21.39 28.30 28.09
C GLN A 202 21.47 26.78 28.31
N ALA A 203 20.96 26.31 29.48
CA ALA A 203 20.93 24.89 29.79
C ALA A 203 19.92 24.15 28.86
N LYS A 204 18.80 24.79 28.54
CA LYS A 204 17.84 24.26 27.54
C LYS A 204 18.47 24.12 26.16
N GLU A 205 19.19 25.14 25.70
CA GLU A 205 19.86 25.10 24.39
C GLU A 205 20.90 23.95 24.32
N LYS A 206 21.73 23.79 25.37
CA LYS A 206 22.66 22.66 25.48
C LYS A 206 21.96 21.31 25.50
N ALA A 207 20.84 21.19 26.21
CA ALA A 207 20.05 19.96 26.26
C ALA A 207 19.40 19.63 24.91
N VAL A 208 18.87 20.63 24.20
CA VAL A 208 18.34 20.47 22.84
C VAL A 208 19.43 19.96 21.91
N GLN A 209 20.64 20.53 21.98
CA GLN A 209 21.76 20.08 21.15
C GLN A 209 22.17 18.65 21.51
N ALA A 210 22.32 18.32 22.78
CA ALA A 210 22.68 16.97 23.20
C ALA A 210 21.63 15.92 22.78
N ILE A 211 20.34 16.26 22.85
CA ILE A 211 19.27 15.40 22.36
C ILE A 211 19.34 15.25 20.83
N SER A 212 19.58 16.34 20.10
CA SER A 212 19.74 16.28 18.64
C SER A 212 20.92 15.40 18.23
N ASP A 213 22.04 15.48 18.96
CA ASP A 213 23.22 14.64 18.71
C ASP A 213 22.93 13.16 19.02
N TYR A 214 22.27 12.86 20.13
CA TYR A 214 21.87 11.50 20.48
C TYR A 214 20.90 10.91 19.45
N LEU A 215 19.85 11.65 19.11
CA LEU A 215 18.89 11.23 18.10
C LEU A 215 19.49 11.13 16.69
N GLY A 216 20.54 11.90 16.40
CA GLY A 216 21.33 11.81 15.17
C GLY A 216 22.27 10.59 15.12
N GLY A 217 22.50 9.94 16.26
CA GLY A 217 23.36 8.78 16.39
C GLY A 217 22.88 7.57 15.58
N THR A 218 23.80 6.63 15.32
CA THR A 218 23.52 5.45 14.50
C THR A 218 22.48 4.54 15.17
N GLU A 219 22.60 4.33 16.46
CA GLU A 219 21.72 3.43 17.23
C GLU A 219 20.26 3.86 17.19
N TYR A 220 19.98 5.13 17.49
CA TYR A 220 18.61 5.65 17.43
C TYR A 220 18.05 5.67 16.01
N ARG A 221 18.89 6.09 15.06
CA ARG A 221 18.53 6.11 13.64
C ARG A 221 18.13 4.72 13.14
N ASP A 222 18.95 3.71 13.47
CA ASP A 222 18.72 2.34 13.01
C ASP A 222 17.47 1.73 13.66
N THR A 223 17.20 2.07 14.92
CA THR A 223 15.96 1.71 15.62
C THR A 223 14.73 2.30 14.93
N VAL A 224 14.75 3.59 14.63
CA VAL A 224 13.62 4.28 13.96
C VAL A 224 13.44 3.76 12.53
N ALA A 225 14.52 3.52 11.80
CA ALA A 225 14.46 2.93 10.47
C ALA A 225 13.83 1.54 10.51
N GLY A 226 14.25 0.68 11.44
CA GLY A 226 13.69 -0.66 11.61
C GLY A 226 12.20 -0.65 11.95
N MET A 227 11.75 0.25 12.83
CA MET A 227 10.31 0.43 13.12
C MET A 227 9.54 0.91 11.88
N ALA A 228 10.10 1.83 11.11
CA ALA A 228 9.47 2.33 9.90
C ALA A 228 9.32 1.22 8.84
N ASP A 229 10.35 0.38 8.66
CA ASP A 229 10.30 -0.76 7.75
C ASP A 229 9.23 -1.78 8.18
N GLN A 230 9.14 -2.09 9.47
CA GLN A 230 8.09 -2.97 10.01
C GLN A 230 6.68 -2.44 9.77
N LEU A 231 6.45 -1.13 9.95
CA LEU A 231 5.16 -0.50 9.68
C LEU A 231 4.79 -0.56 8.18
N VAL A 232 5.77 -0.40 7.30
CA VAL A 232 5.59 -0.53 5.86
C VAL A 232 5.20 -1.96 5.48
N ASP A 233 5.90 -2.95 6.03
CA ASP A 233 5.65 -4.37 5.79
C ASP A 233 4.26 -4.79 6.32
N LEU A 234 3.91 -4.37 7.52
CA LEU A 234 2.58 -4.61 8.10
C LEU A 234 1.46 -3.99 7.25
N GLY A 235 1.66 -2.77 6.78
CA GLY A 235 0.73 -2.12 5.85
C GLY A 235 0.60 -2.87 4.52
N GLY A 236 1.66 -3.49 4.04
CA GLY A 236 1.68 -4.37 2.87
C GLY A 236 0.89 -5.66 3.09
N GLN A 237 1.09 -6.33 4.22
CA GLN A 237 0.38 -7.55 4.62
C GLN A 237 -1.12 -7.29 4.77
N LEU A 238 -1.52 -6.26 5.49
CA LEU A 238 -2.93 -5.89 5.67
C LEU A 238 -3.63 -5.64 4.33
N LYS A 239 -2.96 -4.97 3.39
CA LYS A 239 -3.52 -4.77 2.04
C LYS A 239 -3.65 -6.06 1.24
N ALA A 240 -2.72 -6.99 1.40
CA ALA A 240 -2.80 -8.31 0.77
C ALA A 240 -4.00 -9.11 1.31
N GLU A 241 -4.20 -9.11 2.62
CA GLU A 241 -5.35 -9.75 3.27
C GLU A 241 -6.69 -9.13 2.85
N MET A 242 -6.78 -7.79 2.81
CA MET A 242 -7.98 -7.10 2.33
C MET A 242 -8.32 -7.46 0.88
N ARG A 243 -7.32 -7.68 0.02
CA ARG A 243 -7.55 -8.15 -1.36
C ARG A 243 -8.00 -9.59 -1.41
N ALA A 244 -7.40 -10.47 -0.60
CA ALA A 244 -7.81 -11.86 -0.50
C ALA A 244 -9.26 -11.98 -0.05
N HIS A 245 -9.68 -11.21 0.97
CA HIS A 245 -11.07 -11.15 1.41
C HIS A 245 -12.05 -10.61 0.36
N ARG A 246 -11.64 -9.62 -0.45
CA ARG A 246 -12.49 -9.11 -1.55
C ARG A 246 -12.64 -10.09 -2.72
N LEU A 247 -11.68 -11.00 -2.89
CA LEU A 247 -11.70 -12.00 -3.97
C LEU A 247 -12.38 -13.31 -3.55
N GLN A 248 -12.74 -13.48 -2.28
CA GLN A 248 -13.60 -14.59 -1.86
C GLN A 248 -15.04 -14.26 -2.31
N PRO A 249 -15.63 -15.04 -3.25
CA PRO A 249 -17.03 -14.85 -3.60
C PRO A 249 -17.86 -15.09 -2.35
N ALA A 250 -18.82 -14.19 -2.08
CA ALA A 250 -19.84 -14.36 -1.05
C ALA A 250 -20.70 -15.59 -1.40
N GLY A 251 -20.26 -16.79 -1.05
CA GLY A 251 -20.94 -18.01 -1.49
C GLY A 251 -20.39 -19.34 -0.97
N SER A 252 -19.45 -19.37 -0.02
CA SER A 252 -19.02 -20.67 0.53
C SER A 252 -19.32 -20.86 2.03
N HIS A 253 -20.46 -20.37 2.49
CA HIS A 253 -21.09 -21.00 3.65
C HIS A 253 -21.90 -22.21 3.16
N ALA A 254 -21.22 -23.25 2.71
CA ALA A 254 -21.78 -24.58 2.65
C ALA A 254 -21.98 -25.01 4.11
N VAL A 255 -23.17 -24.75 4.61
CA VAL A 255 -23.68 -25.41 5.82
C VAL A 255 -23.71 -26.89 5.50
N SER A 256 -22.68 -27.63 5.89
CA SER A 256 -22.73 -29.08 5.93
C SER A 256 -23.70 -29.47 7.04
N ARG A 257 -24.99 -29.55 6.68
CA ARG A 257 -25.97 -30.28 7.47
C ARG A 257 -25.66 -31.76 7.36
N THR A 258 -24.70 -32.23 8.13
CA THR A 258 -24.65 -33.65 8.47
C THR A 258 -25.72 -33.90 9.52
N CYS A 259 -26.90 -34.28 9.05
CA CYS A 259 -27.86 -35.05 9.86
C CYS A 259 -27.15 -36.31 10.30
N ARG A 260 -26.67 -36.34 11.55
CA ARG A 260 -26.38 -37.59 12.24
C ARG A 260 -27.54 -37.91 13.16
N THR A 261 -28.44 -38.71 12.66
CA THR A 261 -29.31 -39.56 13.46
C THR A 261 -28.44 -40.47 14.30
N PHE A 262 -28.43 -40.28 15.59
CA PHE A 262 -28.04 -41.31 16.53
C PHE A 262 -29.06 -41.39 17.66
N GLY A 263 -29.59 -42.58 17.74
CA GLY A 263 -30.62 -42.98 18.67
C GLY A 263 -30.16 -43.00 20.13
N ASN A 264 -31.15 -43.00 20.95
CA ASN A 264 -31.18 -43.24 22.38
C ASN A 264 -30.18 -44.27 22.88
N ARG A 265 -29.44 -43.96 23.94
CA ARG A 265 -29.37 -44.86 25.11
C ARG A 265 -29.02 -44.08 26.38
N CYS A 266 -29.83 -44.40 27.40
CA CYS A 266 -29.81 -43.95 28.79
C CYS A 266 -28.46 -44.14 29.51
N GLY A 267 -28.23 -43.34 30.55
CA GLY A 267 -27.25 -43.66 31.59
C GLY A 267 -26.86 -42.43 32.41
N GLY A 268 -27.57 -42.19 33.49
CA GLY A 268 -27.33 -41.08 34.41
C GLY A 268 -26.02 -41.18 35.19
N LYS A 269 -25.57 -40.03 35.67
CA LYS A 269 -25.15 -39.79 37.05
C LYS A 269 -24.88 -38.30 37.26
N ARG A 270 -25.50 -37.81 38.32
CA ARG A 270 -25.32 -36.47 38.87
C ARG A 270 -23.94 -36.40 39.57
N ALA A 271 -23.32 -35.28 39.53
CA ALA A 271 -22.54 -34.69 40.61
C ALA A 271 -22.34 -33.20 40.35
N SER A 272 -22.83 -32.40 41.24
CA SER A 272 -22.62 -30.95 41.37
C SER A 272 -21.41 -30.68 42.29
N PRO A 273 -21.17 -29.45 42.82
CA PRO A 273 -20.31 -28.41 42.28
C PRO A 273 -19.17 -28.10 43.23
N PHE A 274 -18.13 -27.43 42.77
CA PHE A 274 -17.23 -26.72 43.70
C PHE A 274 -16.98 -25.29 43.23
N ARG A 275 -17.32 -24.34 44.14
CA ARG A 275 -16.83 -22.99 44.24
C ARG A 275 -15.33 -23.02 44.60
N LEU A 276 -14.57 -22.17 43.99
CA LEU A 276 -13.76 -21.11 44.66
C LEU A 276 -13.21 -20.23 43.57
#